data_83f9da6a00c1a13f26a4ab1f15ca3d56
#
_entry.id   83f9da6a00c1a13f26a4ab1f15ca3d56
#
_cell.length_a   1.000
_cell.length_b   1.000
_cell.length_c   1.000
_cell.angle_alpha   90.00
_cell.angle_beta   90.00
_cell.angle_gamma   90.00
#
_symmetry.space_group_name_H-M   'P 1'
#
loop_
_entity.id
_entity.type
_entity.pdbx_description
1 polymer ?
#
loop_
_entity_poly.entity_id
_entity_poly.type
_entity_poly.pdbx_seq_one_letter_code
_entity_poly.pdbx_strand_id
1 'polypeptide(L)'
;MIDELLKPDITRMEILKHKVPRDVLHTIHISVYRNHAFEMMESMLQVFLKYSGLKAEFSYSNYDDSFHFSTLNPQNDLNILWVDFSHYSGTSWFKDKIAQLKDLSKKPILVYYTGIEHLDISSDRVVCVSSQEIEKELGSDFLDLEKLEYSGTRLSAKALIKIAQQLGFKYIPSFFRAPIKAIMVDMDHTLYEGVLGEDGADKVVPNLHFQKQLKALKDKGVLLGLASKNDYEDARQLFEVRQDFALHWDDFSARCISWKPKSESIQETAKQFHIDPSDMLFIDDNVGEIGHVEEALPQVHTLIADKDLTYKFNLYPLLERYVQTQEDALRVTDIQSNLERESLKKSLSSEDYFKQLGMELTYALDDPRNFERAIQLLNKTNQFIFAFQRYQPEDLAPTQHILTVSLKDKLSDSGIISVIVASKEGDALKIHEVVISCRALGREIEDLLLDQAFQILSKKLGTSPDLRIDFKTGPRNLPAKAWLERYIGKSSIQDGLVTTTIKSIPQNPFVKLITV
;
A
#
# COMPACT_ATOMS: atom_id res chain seq x y z
N MET A 1 7.24 -7.31 20.12
CA MET A 1 7.61 -7.23 18.68
C MET A 1 6.77 -8.23 17.89
N ILE A 2 6.50 -7.95 16.64
CA ILE A 2 5.75 -8.85 15.72
C ILE A 2 6.50 -10.17 15.48
N ASP A 3 7.84 -10.12 15.54
CA ASP A 3 8.74 -11.27 15.31
C ASP A 3 8.36 -12.54 16.07
N GLU A 4 7.86 -12.41 17.30
CA GLU A 4 7.44 -13.56 18.09
C GLU A 4 6.25 -14.30 17.50
N LEU A 5 5.34 -13.57 16.82
CA LEU A 5 4.16 -14.14 16.17
C LEU A 5 4.43 -14.64 14.74
N LEU A 6 5.56 -14.25 14.16
CA LEU A 6 5.98 -14.66 12.82
C LEU A 6 6.84 -15.94 12.82
N LYS A 7 7.05 -16.57 13.97
CA LYS A 7 7.85 -17.81 14.07
C LYS A 7 7.17 -19.00 13.37
N PRO A 8 7.94 -19.88 12.71
CA PRO A 8 7.38 -21.04 11.99
C PRO A 8 6.78 -22.11 12.92
N ASP A 9 7.22 -22.19 14.17
CA ASP A 9 6.87 -23.21 15.16
C ASP A 9 6.02 -22.67 16.33
N ILE A 10 5.40 -21.49 16.15
CA ILE A 10 4.57 -20.87 17.18
C ILE A 10 3.38 -21.76 17.57
N THR A 11 3.12 -21.85 18.87
CA THR A 11 1.99 -22.60 19.41
C THR A 11 0.75 -21.72 19.61
N ARG A 12 -0.43 -22.35 19.62
CA ARG A 12 -1.71 -21.65 19.91
C ARG A 12 -1.66 -20.92 21.25
N MET A 13 -1.00 -21.51 22.26
CA MET A 13 -0.91 -20.92 23.61
C MET A 13 -0.06 -19.63 23.58
N GLU A 14 1.05 -19.61 22.87
CA GLU A 14 1.90 -18.43 22.69
C GLU A 14 1.13 -17.32 21.97
N ILE A 15 0.41 -17.66 20.90
CA ILE A 15 -0.42 -16.70 20.16
C ILE A 15 -1.43 -16.03 21.09
N LEU A 16 -2.22 -16.82 21.83
CA LEU A 16 -3.31 -16.30 22.67
C LEU A 16 -2.82 -15.53 23.90
N LYS A 17 -1.60 -15.80 24.39
CA LYS A 17 -0.96 -15.04 25.47
C LYS A 17 -0.34 -13.73 25.00
N HIS A 18 -0.09 -13.59 23.70
CA HIS A 18 0.61 -12.42 23.17
C HIS A 18 -0.27 -11.16 23.24
N LYS A 19 0.28 -10.10 23.85
CA LYS A 19 -0.39 -8.80 23.96
C LYS A 19 0.06 -7.89 22.82
N VAL A 20 -0.85 -7.54 21.94
CA VAL A 20 -0.59 -6.55 20.89
C VAL A 20 -0.85 -5.15 21.44
N PRO A 21 0.15 -4.26 21.46
CA PRO A 21 0.00 -2.91 21.98
C PRO A 21 -0.70 -1.99 20.94
N ARG A 22 -1.99 -2.16 20.78
CA ARG A 22 -2.81 -1.26 19.94
C ARG A 22 -4.19 -1.05 20.55
N ASP A 23 -4.52 0.23 20.79
CA ASP A 23 -5.77 0.63 21.45
C ASP A 23 -6.89 0.96 20.46
N VAL A 24 -6.55 1.41 19.24
CA VAL A 24 -7.56 1.80 18.23
C VAL A 24 -7.58 0.78 17.11
N LEU A 25 -8.71 0.07 17.00
CA LEU A 25 -8.93 -0.94 15.97
C LEU A 25 -10.07 -0.51 15.04
N HIS A 26 -9.88 -0.72 13.75
CA HIS A 26 -10.95 -0.63 12.77
C HIS A 26 -11.72 -1.96 12.72
N THR A 27 -13.01 -1.93 13.05
CA THR A 27 -13.86 -3.13 12.98
C THR A 27 -14.23 -3.39 11.52
N ILE A 28 -14.08 -4.67 11.11
CA ILE A 28 -14.43 -5.18 9.78
C ILE A 28 -15.38 -6.36 9.94
N HIS A 29 -16.39 -6.44 9.06
CA HIS A 29 -17.37 -7.52 9.06
C HIS A 29 -17.04 -8.52 7.94
N ILE A 30 -16.83 -9.78 8.29
CA ILE A 30 -16.42 -10.84 7.37
C ILE A 30 -17.48 -11.92 7.31
N SER A 31 -18.04 -12.17 6.13
CA SER A 31 -18.91 -13.31 5.89
C SER A 31 -18.09 -14.52 5.43
N VAL A 32 -18.21 -15.64 6.15
CA VAL A 32 -17.50 -16.89 5.85
C VAL A 32 -18.48 -17.92 5.34
N TYR A 33 -18.38 -18.28 4.08
CA TYR A 33 -19.10 -19.37 3.42
C TYR A 33 -18.18 -20.59 3.39
N ARG A 34 -18.66 -21.73 3.92
CA ARG A 34 -17.76 -22.81 4.28
C ARG A 34 -18.40 -24.19 4.12
N ASN A 35 -17.58 -25.20 3.82
CA ASN A 35 -17.99 -26.61 3.88
C ASN A 35 -17.27 -27.40 4.98
N HIS A 36 -16.40 -26.76 5.77
CA HIS A 36 -15.78 -27.32 6.96
C HIS A 36 -15.49 -26.21 8.01
N ALA A 37 -15.08 -26.59 9.24
CA ALA A 37 -14.98 -25.65 10.36
C ALA A 37 -13.88 -24.58 10.14
N PHE A 38 -14.25 -23.32 10.35
CA PHE A 38 -13.36 -22.14 10.33
C PHE A 38 -13.15 -21.57 11.73
N GLU A 39 -14.13 -21.72 12.62
CA GLU A 39 -14.22 -21.05 13.93
C GLU A 39 -13.02 -21.36 14.84
N MET A 40 -12.39 -22.51 14.65
CA MET A 40 -11.22 -22.90 15.45
C MET A 40 -10.04 -21.93 15.32
N MET A 41 -9.98 -21.17 14.21
CA MET A 41 -8.94 -20.18 13.94
C MET A 41 -9.29 -18.78 14.46
N GLU A 42 -10.56 -18.48 14.72
CA GLU A 42 -11.04 -17.11 14.99
C GLU A 42 -10.25 -16.41 16.09
N SER A 43 -10.05 -17.08 17.22
CA SER A 43 -9.31 -16.51 18.36
C SER A 43 -7.85 -16.15 18.03
N MET A 44 -7.19 -16.94 17.17
CA MET A 44 -5.83 -16.67 16.70
C MET A 44 -5.82 -15.55 15.67
N LEU A 45 -6.78 -15.55 14.75
CA LEU A 45 -6.95 -14.49 13.74
C LEU A 45 -7.08 -13.12 14.38
N GLN A 46 -7.86 -12.99 15.47
CA GLN A 46 -8.00 -11.73 16.19
C GLN A 46 -6.66 -11.18 16.70
N VAL A 47 -5.76 -12.05 17.15
CA VAL A 47 -4.42 -11.63 17.61
C VAL A 47 -3.60 -11.11 16.45
N PHE A 48 -3.57 -11.82 15.33
CA PHE A 48 -2.80 -11.42 14.14
C PHE A 48 -3.34 -10.14 13.49
N LEU A 49 -4.65 -10.02 13.33
CA LEU A 49 -5.31 -8.86 12.74
C LEU A 49 -5.08 -7.57 13.54
N LYS A 50 -4.92 -7.67 14.87
CA LYS A 50 -4.61 -6.51 15.72
C LYS A 50 -3.32 -5.81 15.31
N TYR A 51 -2.30 -6.52 14.82
CA TYR A 51 -1.07 -5.89 14.32
C TYR A 51 -1.32 -4.96 13.14
N SER A 52 -2.29 -5.29 12.30
CA SER A 52 -2.73 -4.41 11.21
C SER A 52 -3.79 -3.39 11.65
N GLY A 53 -4.07 -3.27 12.97
CA GLY A 53 -5.07 -2.37 13.52
C GLY A 53 -6.50 -2.75 13.13
N LEU A 54 -6.78 -4.06 12.95
CA LEU A 54 -8.07 -4.60 12.58
C LEU A 54 -8.68 -5.45 13.70
N LYS A 55 -10.01 -5.39 13.81
CA LYS A 55 -10.83 -6.30 14.61
C LYS A 55 -11.88 -6.90 13.67
N ALA A 56 -11.91 -8.21 13.52
CA ALA A 56 -12.90 -8.87 12.66
C ALA A 56 -14.13 -9.32 13.46
N GLU A 57 -15.29 -9.11 12.90
CA GLU A 57 -16.56 -9.71 13.33
C GLU A 57 -17.02 -10.68 12.24
N PHE A 58 -17.08 -11.98 12.59
CA PHE A 58 -17.38 -13.05 11.65
C PHE A 58 -18.84 -13.43 11.67
N SER A 59 -19.42 -13.63 10.49
CA SER A 59 -20.71 -14.28 10.28
C SER A 59 -20.51 -15.53 9.43
N TYR A 60 -21.19 -16.61 9.78
CA TYR A 60 -20.97 -17.92 9.17
C TYR A 60 -22.20 -18.40 8.42
N SER A 61 -22.00 -19.00 7.24
CA SER A 61 -23.02 -19.80 6.59
C SER A 61 -23.24 -21.13 7.34
N ASN A 62 -24.42 -21.73 7.20
CA ASN A 62 -24.63 -23.11 7.61
C ASN A 62 -23.81 -24.05 6.73
N TYR A 63 -23.40 -25.21 7.26
CA TYR A 63 -22.65 -26.20 6.47
C TYR A 63 -23.47 -26.75 5.31
N ASP A 64 -24.78 -26.98 5.52
CA ASP A 64 -25.68 -27.51 4.50
C ASP A 64 -26.09 -26.48 3.44
N ASP A 65 -25.91 -25.18 3.75
CA ASP A 65 -26.22 -24.07 2.84
C ASP A 65 -24.92 -23.44 2.27
N SER A 66 -23.81 -24.16 2.37
CA SER A 66 -22.53 -23.68 1.85
C SER A 66 -22.64 -23.39 0.35
N PHE A 67 -22.20 -22.17 -0.03
CA PHE A 67 -22.20 -21.68 -1.40
C PHE A 67 -23.59 -21.45 -2.08
N HIS A 68 -24.66 -21.37 -1.31
CA HIS A 68 -25.96 -20.88 -1.79
C HIS A 68 -26.15 -19.38 -1.54
N PHE A 69 -25.36 -18.80 -0.63
CA PHE A 69 -25.36 -17.38 -0.27
C PHE A 69 -26.72 -16.86 0.22
N SER A 70 -27.57 -17.75 0.77
CA SER A 70 -28.88 -17.38 1.29
C SER A 70 -28.86 -16.43 2.47
N THR A 71 -27.73 -16.40 3.22
CA THR A 71 -27.49 -15.54 4.39
C THR A 71 -26.52 -14.40 4.10
N LEU A 72 -26.61 -13.81 2.91
CA LEU A 72 -25.73 -12.69 2.55
C LEU A 72 -25.96 -11.52 3.51
N ASN A 73 -24.89 -11.09 4.20
CA ASN A 73 -24.92 -9.88 5.01
C ASN A 73 -24.58 -8.66 4.13
N PRO A 74 -25.52 -7.73 3.89
CA PRO A 74 -25.26 -6.56 3.06
C PRO A 74 -24.25 -5.58 3.67
N GLN A 75 -23.99 -5.68 4.98
CA GLN A 75 -23.03 -4.83 5.70
C GLN A 75 -21.63 -5.46 5.81
N ASN A 76 -21.38 -6.61 5.21
CA ASN A 76 -20.05 -7.21 5.24
C ASN A 76 -19.04 -6.35 4.45
N ASP A 77 -17.76 -6.51 4.79
CA ASP A 77 -16.64 -5.82 4.14
C ASP A 77 -15.82 -6.78 3.28
N LEU A 78 -15.86 -8.08 3.59
CA LEU A 78 -15.15 -9.14 2.89
C LEU A 78 -15.96 -10.44 2.90
N ASN A 79 -15.96 -11.15 1.77
CA ASN A 79 -16.49 -12.51 1.68
C ASN A 79 -15.33 -13.51 1.67
N ILE A 80 -15.34 -14.49 2.56
CA ILE A 80 -14.41 -15.61 2.54
C ILE A 80 -15.14 -16.87 2.11
N LEU A 81 -14.62 -17.53 1.07
CA LEU A 81 -15.01 -18.89 0.70
C LEU A 81 -13.95 -19.84 1.26
N TRP A 82 -14.33 -20.61 2.28
CA TRP A 82 -13.48 -21.55 3.00
C TRP A 82 -13.81 -22.98 2.56
N VAL A 83 -12.98 -23.57 1.67
CA VAL A 83 -13.36 -24.73 0.87
C VAL A 83 -12.36 -25.87 1.00
N ASP A 84 -12.85 -27.04 1.42
CA ASP A 84 -12.15 -28.31 1.23
C ASP A 84 -12.75 -29.02 0.00
N PHE A 85 -11.99 -29.03 -1.10
CA PHE A 85 -12.41 -29.65 -2.35
C PHE A 85 -12.38 -31.18 -2.34
N SER A 86 -11.78 -31.81 -1.34
CA SER A 86 -11.78 -33.28 -1.22
C SER A 86 -13.20 -33.87 -1.08
N HIS A 87 -14.18 -33.04 -0.70
CA HIS A 87 -15.58 -33.41 -0.63
C HIS A 87 -16.30 -33.40 -1.97
N TYR A 88 -15.66 -32.95 -3.06
CA TYR A 88 -16.30 -32.74 -4.35
C TYR A 88 -15.56 -33.44 -5.50
N SER A 89 -16.32 -33.91 -6.48
CA SER A 89 -15.76 -34.41 -7.74
C SER A 89 -15.63 -33.27 -8.76
N GLY A 90 -14.46 -32.62 -8.80
CA GLY A 90 -14.17 -31.53 -9.72
C GLY A 90 -14.53 -30.13 -9.21
N THR A 91 -14.13 -29.11 -9.97
CA THR A 91 -14.18 -27.69 -9.56
C THR A 91 -14.98 -26.78 -10.49
N SER A 92 -15.51 -27.30 -11.60
CA SER A 92 -16.18 -26.50 -12.64
C SER A 92 -17.39 -25.72 -12.08
N TRP A 93 -18.19 -26.35 -11.24
CA TRP A 93 -19.35 -25.76 -10.58
C TRP A 93 -19.01 -24.57 -9.69
N PHE A 94 -17.79 -24.52 -9.16
CA PHE A 94 -17.38 -23.48 -8.23
C PHE A 94 -17.16 -22.12 -8.92
N LYS A 95 -16.80 -22.13 -10.21
CA LYS A 95 -16.72 -20.90 -11.01
C LYS A 95 -18.09 -20.20 -11.10
N ASP A 96 -19.16 -20.99 -11.28
CA ASP A 96 -20.53 -20.44 -11.31
C ASP A 96 -20.93 -19.86 -9.96
N LYS A 97 -20.52 -20.49 -8.86
CA LYS A 97 -20.78 -19.98 -7.51
C LYS A 97 -20.04 -18.66 -7.24
N ILE A 98 -18.81 -18.52 -7.67
CA ILE A 98 -18.07 -17.24 -7.56
C ILE A 98 -18.76 -16.17 -8.43
N ALA A 99 -19.18 -16.49 -9.64
CA ALA A 99 -19.93 -15.56 -10.49
C ALA A 99 -21.23 -15.11 -9.79
N GLN A 100 -22.00 -16.04 -9.24
CA GLN A 100 -23.20 -15.74 -8.46
C GLN A 100 -22.91 -14.80 -7.27
N LEU A 101 -21.85 -15.06 -6.49
CA LEU A 101 -21.49 -14.20 -5.36
C LEU A 101 -21.06 -12.80 -5.82
N LYS A 102 -20.34 -12.69 -6.95
CA LYS A 102 -19.97 -11.40 -7.56
C LYS A 102 -21.19 -10.56 -7.98
N ASP A 103 -22.27 -11.19 -8.41
CA ASP A 103 -23.52 -10.52 -8.77
C ASP A 103 -24.27 -10.05 -7.52
N LEU A 104 -24.27 -10.86 -6.47
CA LEU A 104 -24.95 -10.57 -5.20
C LEU A 104 -24.22 -9.57 -4.32
N SER A 105 -22.87 -9.52 -4.40
CA SER A 105 -22.05 -8.65 -3.56
C SER A 105 -20.98 -7.93 -4.37
N LYS A 106 -20.83 -6.62 -4.12
CA LYS A 106 -19.73 -5.82 -4.70
C LYS A 106 -18.44 -5.88 -3.87
N LYS A 107 -18.48 -6.55 -2.71
CA LYS A 107 -17.33 -6.66 -1.80
C LYS A 107 -16.28 -7.66 -2.32
N PRO A 108 -15.01 -7.54 -1.92
CA PRO A 108 -13.96 -8.50 -2.29
C PRO A 108 -14.30 -9.92 -1.85
N ILE A 109 -13.73 -10.89 -2.55
CA ILE A 109 -13.87 -12.32 -2.28
C ILE A 109 -12.49 -12.93 -2.10
N LEU A 110 -12.25 -13.54 -0.95
CA LEU A 110 -11.08 -14.36 -0.66
C LEU A 110 -11.49 -15.83 -0.67
N VAL A 111 -10.97 -16.60 -1.62
CA VAL A 111 -11.14 -18.05 -1.67
C VAL A 111 -9.90 -18.70 -1.06
N TYR A 112 -10.06 -19.31 0.11
CA TYR A 112 -9.00 -20.14 0.69
C TYR A 112 -9.39 -21.60 0.57
N TYR A 113 -8.59 -22.40 -0.09
CA TYR A 113 -8.96 -23.77 -0.43
C TYR A 113 -7.88 -24.80 -0.15
N THR A 114 -8.32 -26.04 0.07
CA THR A 114 -7.49 -27.23 0.25
C THR A 114 -8.06 -28.40 -0.58
N GLY A 115 -7.28 -29.48 -0.72
CA GLY A 115 -7.70 -30.70 -1.39
C GLY A 115 -7.53 -30.72 -2.91
N ILE A 116 -7.05 -29.64 -3.52
CA ILE A 116 -6.66 -29.55 -4.96
C ILE A 116 -5.41 -28.69 -5.11
N GLU A 117 -4.63 -28.94 -6.17
CA GLU A 117 -3.39 -28.21 -6.44
C GLU A 117 -3.65 -26.78 -6.94
N HIS A 118 -4.56 -26.63 -7.88
CA HIS A 118 -4.80 -25.35 -8.55
C HIS A 118 -6.28 -25.10 -8.81
N LEU A 119 -6.69 -23.86 -8.60
CA LEU A 119 -8.02 -23.35 -8.92
C LEU A 119 -7.89 -22.21 -9.94
N ASP A 120 -8.22 -22.49 -11.20
CA ASP A 120 -8.13 -21.52 -12.30
C ASP A 120 -9.31 -20.55 -12.26
N ILE A 121 -9.20 -19.50 -11.45
CA ILE A 121 -10.14 -18.39 -11.35
C ILE A 121 -9.33 -17.10 -11.29
N SER A 122 -9.49 -16.25 -12.28
CA SER A 122 -8.90 -14.92 -12.33
C SER A 122 -10.00 -13.87 -12.39
N SER A 123 -9.98 -12.92 -11.49
CA SER A 123 -10.91 -11.78 -11.47
C SER A 123 -10.34 -10.64 -10.63
N ASP A 124 -10.74 -9.43 -10.96
CA ASP A 124 -10.36 -8.17 -10.31
C ASP A 124 -10.71 -8.08 -8.81
N ARG A 125 -11.74 -8.82 -8.35
CA ARG A 125 -12.23 -8.82 -6.97
C ARG A 125 -12.08 -10.15 -6.25
N VAL A 126 -11.47 -11.15 -6.88
CA VAL A 126 -11.34 -12.51 -6.32
C VAL A 126 -9.88 -12.86 -6.14
N VAL A 127 -9.52 -13.21 -4.92
CA VAL A 127 -8.19 -13.72 -4.55
C VAL A 127 -8.31 -15.17 -4.19
N CYS A 128 -7.63 -16.06 -4.91
CA CYS A 128 -7.60 -17.49 -4.63
C CYS A 128 -6.27 -17.88 -3.98
N VAL A 129 -6.35 -18.56 -2.83
CA VAL A 129 -5.21 -18.99 -2.02
C VAL A 129 -5.30 -20.49 -1.77
N SER A 130 -4.28 -21.22 -2.16
CA SER A 130 -4.14 -22.66 -1.90
C SER A 130 -3.39 -22.90 -0.59
N SER A 131 -3.80 -23.93 0.15
CA SER A 131 -3.05 -24.44 1.29
C SER A 131 -1.82 -25.29 0.92
N GLN A 132 -1.55 -25.47 -0.37
CA GLN A 132 -0.54 -26.44 -0.87
C GLN A 132 0.88 -26.19 -0.33
N GLU A 133 1.29 -24.93 -0.15
CA GLU A 133 2.61 -24.62 0.43
C GLU A 133 2.70 -25.12 1.87
N ILE A 134 1.64 -24.91 2.67
CA ILE A 134 1.57 -25.41 4.05
C ILE A 134 1.50 -26.94 4.06
N GLU A 135 0.77 -27.53 3.15
CA GLU A 135 0.68 -28.99 3.00
C GLU A 135 2.05 -29.61 2.69
N LYS A 136 2.81 -29.01 1.77
CA LYS A 136 4.18 -29.45 1.46
C LYS A 136 5.13 -29.28 2.64
N GLU A 137 4.99 -28.19 3.40
CA GLU A 137 5.81 -27.91 4.59
C GLU A 137 5.54 -28.90 5.71
N LEU A 138 4.27 -29.20 6.01
CA LEU A 138 3.88 -30.04 7.14
C LEU A 138 3.85 -31.55 6.80
N GLY A 139 3.75 -31.90 5.52
CA GLY A 139 3.66 -33.30 5.09
C GLY A 139 2.52 -34.06 5.80
N SER A 140 2.87 -35.14 6.50
CA SER A 140 1.91 -35.97 7.25
C SER A 140 1.22 -35.23 8.40
N ASP A 141 1.83 -34.16 8.91
CA ASP A 141 1.27 -33.34 9.99
C ASP A 141 0.20 -32.33 9.51
N PHE A 142 -0.08 -32.25 8.20
CA PHE A 142 -1.07 -31.33 7.65
C PHE A 142 -2.51 -31.72 8.00
N LEU A 143 -2.83 -33.01 7.97
CA LEU A 143 -4.16 -33.54 8.26
C LEU A 143 -4.20 -34.25 9.62
N ASP A 144 -5.36 -34.22 10.29
CA ASP A 144 -5.67 -34.97 11.50
C ASP A 144 -7.06 -35.59 11.35
N LEU A 145 -7.12 -36.77 10.72
CA LEU A 145 -8.37 -37.44 10.40
C LEU A 145 -9.03 -38.06 11.63
N GLU A 146 -8.26 -38.34 12.69
CA GLU A 146 -8.81 -38.92 13.94
C GLU A 146 -9.71 -37.92 14.67
N LYS A 147 -9.42 -36.63 14.53
CA LYS A 147 -10.20 -35.54 15.16
C LYS A 147 -11.31 -34.98 14.30
N LEU A 148 -11.48 -35.43 13.06
CA LEU A 148 -12.43 -34.86 12.11
C LEU A 148 -13.86 -34.74 12.68
N GLU A 149 -14.36 -35.79 13.35
CA GLU A 149 -15.72 -35.83 13.93
C GLU A 149 -15.94 -34.75 15.01
N TYR A 150 -14.88 -34.37 15.72
CA TYR A 150 -14.94 -33.38 16.79
C TYR A 150 -14.56 -31.98 16.34
N SER A 151 -13.64 -31.88 15.38
CA SER A 151 -13.11 -30.60 14.89
C SER A 151 -13.93 -30.00 13.74
N GLY A 152 -14.70 -30.81 13.02
CA GLY A 152 -15.42 -30.40 11.81
C GLY A 152 -14.51 -29.99 10.66
N THR A 153 -13.21 -30.33 10.71
CA THR A 153 -12.24 -30.11 9.65
C THR A 153 -11.19 -31.21 9.66
N ARG A 154 -10.64 -31.55 8.50
CA ARG A 154 -9.53 -32.51 8.39
C ARG A 154 -8.16 -31.90 8.72
N LEU A 155 -8.09 -30.56 8.79
CA LEU A 155 -6.85 -29.85 9.04
C LEU A 155 -6.37 -30.06 10.47
N SER A 156 -5.08 -30.31 10.64
CA SER A 156 -4.47 -30.44 11.96
C SER A 156 -4.39 -29.10 12.68
N ALA A 157 -4.14 -29.13 13.98
CA ALA A 157 -3.91 -27.91 14.76
C ALA A 157 -2.70 -27.09 14.24
N LYS A 158 -1.64 -27.76 13.76
CA LYS A 158 -0.47 -27.09 13.15
C LYS A 158 -0.86 -26.40 11.84
N ALA A 159 -1.62 -27.07 10.99
CA ALA A 159 -2.11 -26.49 9.74
C ALA A 159 -2.99 -25.26 10.00
N LEU A 160 -3.93 -25.36 10.96
CA LEU A 160 -4.81 -24.24 11.32
C LEU A 160 -4.03 -23.03 11.86
N ILE A 161 -2.93 -23.22 12.61
CA ILE A 161 -2.07 -22.12 13.08
C ILE A 161 -1.41 -21.41 11.89
N LYS A 162 -0.79 -22.16 10.98
CA LYS A 162 -0.13 -21.60 9.80
C LYS A 162 -1.09 -20.87 8.85
N ILE A 163 -2.26 -21.46 8.65
CA ILE A 163 -3.32 -20.82 7.85
C ILE A 163 -3.81 -19.53 8.54
N ALA A 164 -4.00 -19.56 9.86
CA ALA A 164 -4.38 -18.37 10.62
C ALA A 164 -3.31 -17.27 10.53
N GLN A 165 -2.01 -17.60 10.55
CA GLN A 165 -0.92 -16.65 10.32
C GLN A 165 -1.04 -16.03 8.91
N GLN A 166 -1.20 -16.86 7.87
CA GLN A 166 -1.36 -16.36 6.50
C GLN A 166 -2.59 -15.46 6.35
N LEU A 167 -3.76 -15.90 6.82
CA LEU A 167 -4.99 -15.13 6.75
C LEU A 167 -4.89 -13.82 7.53
N GLY A 168 -4.38 -13.88 8.77
CA GLY A 168 -4.36 -12.76 9.70
C GLY A 168 -3.28 -11.72 9.44
N PHE A 169 -2.11 -12.12 8.92
CA PHE A 169 -1.04 -11.20 8.59
C PHE A 169 -1.03 -10.78 7.12
N LYS A 170 -1.19 -11.74 6.22
CA LYS A 170 -0.94 -11.54 4.79
C LYS A 170 -2.19 -11.17 4.03
N TYR A 171 -3.26 -12.01 4.10
CA TYR A 171 -4.38 -11.90 3.17
C TYR A 171 -5.45 -10.91 3.62
N ILE A 172 -6.04 -11.05 4.79
CA ILE A 172 -7.14 -10.19 5.23
C ILE A 172 -6.70 -8.71 5.32
N PRO A 173 -5.55 -8.36 5.93
CA PRO A 173 -5.14 -6.96 6.02
C PRO A 173 -4.95 -6.27 4.67
N SER A 174 -4.57 -7.00 3.63
CA SER A 174 -4.32 -6.44 2.30
C SER A 174 -5.56 -5.82 1.64
N PHE A 175 -6.76 -6.21 2.07
CA PHE A 175 -8.02 -5.62 1.58
C PHE A 175 -8.35 -4.29 2.27
N PHE A 176 -7.78 -4.03 3.46
CA PHE A 176 -8.21 -2.92 4.33
C PHE A 176 -7.10 -1.90 4.63
N ARG A 177 -5.86 -2.23 4.36
CA ARG A 177 -4.71 -1.40 4.69
C ARG A 177 -3.86 -1.07 3.46
N ALA A 178 -3.27 0.11 3.48
CA ALA A 178 -2.29 0.48 2.47
C ALA A 178 -1.05 -0.43 2.58
N PRO A 179 -0.53 -0.92 1.47
CA PRO A 179 0.67 -1.77 1.48
C PRO A 179 1.92 -0.96 1.80
N ILE A 180 2.96 -1.65 2.29
CA ILE A 180 4.33 -1.14 2.39
C ILE A 180 4.78 -0.67 0.99
N LYS A 181 5.34 0.54 0.94
CA LYS A 181 5.78 1.18 -0.31
C LYS A 181 7.29 1.11 -0.50
N ALA A 182 8.05 1.09 0.61
CA ALA A 182 9.50 0.99 0.56
C ALA A 182 10.03 0.07 1.66
N ILE A 183 11.15 -0.59 1.36
CA ILE A 183 11.87 -1.45 2.31
C ILE A 183 13.30 -0.92 2.37
N MET A 184 13.73 -0.55 3.58
CA MET A 184 15.11 -0.24 3.91
C MET A 184 15.75 -1.48 4.52
N VAL A 185 16.85 -1.95 3.97
CA VAL A 185 17.48 -3.20 4.38
C VAL A 185 18.95 -2.95 4.73
N ASP A 186 19.41 -3.56 5.81
CA ASP A 186 20.84 -3.64 6.11
C ASP A 186 21.56 -4.62 5.18
N MET A 187 22.88 -4.61 5.18
CA MET A 187 23.71 -5.45 4.33
C MET A 187 24.27 -6.66 5.08
N ASP A 188 25.17 -6.42 6.05
CA ASP A 188 25.86 -7.47 6.81
C ASP A 188 24.86 -8.32 7.59
N HIS A 189 25.03 -9.64 7.61
CA HIS A 189 24.13 -10.62 8.24
C HIS A 189 22.63 -10.51 7.86
N THR A 190 22.31 -9.68 6.86
CA THR A 190 20.94 -9.47 6.36
C THR A 190 20.82 -9.85 4.89
N LEU A 191 21.47 -9.14 3.96
CA LEU A 191 21.51 -9.50 2.54
C LEU A 191 22.46 -10.67 2.26
N TYR A 192 23.43 -10.85 3.10
CA TYR A 192 24.41 -11.94 3.06
C TYR A 192 24.90 -12.27 4.47
N GLU A 193 25.43 -13.45 4.68
CA GLU A 193 26.15 -13.83 5.88
C GLU A 193 27.60 -13.32 5.79
N GLY A 194 28.12 -12.78 6.91
CA GLY A 194 29.44 -12.19 7.04
C GLY A 194 29.41 -10.68 7.14
N VAL A 195 30.59 -10.08 7.36
CA VAL A 195 30.82 -8.64 7.52
C VAL A 195 31.74 -8.16 6.41
N LEU A 196 31.25 -7.28 5.54
CA LEU A 196 32.00 -6.86 4.34
C LEU A 196 33.37 -6.28 4.69
N GLY A 197 33.45 -5.41 5.69
CA GLY A 197 34.70 -4.76 6.10
C GLY A 197 35.74 -5.70 6.74
N GLU A 198 35.34 -6.87 7.23
CA GLU A 198 36.21 -7.85 7.88
C GLU A 198 36.54 -9.03 6.96
N ASP A 199 35.51 -9.58 6.31
CA ASP A 199 35.63 -10.80 5.49
C ASP A 199 36.05 -10.51 4.04
N GLY A 200 35.68 -9.32 3.54
CA GLY A 200 35.86 -8.94 2.15
C GLY A 200 34.77 -9.51 1.20
N ALA A 201 34.65 -8.90 0.03
CA ALA A 201 33.61 -9.21 -0.94
C ALA A 201 33.55 -10.68 -1.40
N ASP A 202 34.70 -11.37 -1.41
CA ASP A 202 34.81 -12.75 -1.90
C ASP A 202 34.28 -13.81 -0.92
N LYS A 203 34.23 -13.48 0.40
CA LYS A 203 33.89 -14.46 1.43
C LYS A 203 32.47 -14.37 1.94
N VAL A 204 31.79 -13.24 1.77
CA VAL A 204 30.39 -13.12 2.17
C VAL A 204 29.50 -14.07 1.38
N VAL A 205 28.51 -14.67 2.02
CA VAL A 205 27.61 -15.67 1.43
C VAL A 205 26.22 -15.06 1.23
N PRO A 206 25.72 -14.89 -0.01
CA PRO A 206 24.46 -14.21 -0.26
C PRO A 206 23.27 -14.98 0.31
N ASN A 207 22.35 -14.29 0.97
CA ASN A 207 21.05 -14.80 1.36
C ASN A 207 20.11 -14.78 0.12
N LEU A 208 20.37 -15.69 -0.82
CA LEU A 208 19.72 -15.70 -2.14
C LEU A 208 18.20 -15.79 -2.07
N HIS A 209 17.68 -16.50 -1.08
CA HIS A 209 16.24 -16.69 -0.97
C HIS A 209 15.56 -15.36 -0.57
N PHE A 210 16.11 -14.68 0.41
CA PHE A 210 15.62 -13.38 0.84
C PHE A 210 15.81 -12.31 -0.25
N GLN A 211 16.96 -12.28 -0.92
CA GLN A 211 17.19 -11.36 -2.04
C GLN A 211 16.18 -11.57 -3.18
N LYS A 212 15.82 -12.81 -3.50
CA LYS A 212 14.78 -13.12 -4.51
C LYS A 212 13.39 -12.64 -4.08
N GLN A 213 13.05 -12.74 -2.78
CA GLN A 213 11.80 -12.19 -2.26
C GLN A 213 11.75 -10.66 -2.38
N LEU A 214 12.84 -9.97 -2.02
CA LEU A 214 12.96 -8.51 -2.19
C LEU A 214 12.83 -8.11 -3.66
N LYS A 215 13.50 -8.83 -4.56
CA LYS A 215 13.41 -8.58 -6.01
C LYS A 215 11.99 -8.75 -6.53
N ALA A 216 11.29 -9.79 -6.12
CA ALA A 216 9.90 -10.01 -6.51
C ALA A 216 8.97 -8.89 -6.04
N LEU A 217 9.22 -8.32 -4.85
CA LEU A 217 8.46 -7.15 -4.36
C LEU A 217 8.82 -5.87 -5.13
N LYS A 218 10.11 -5.66 -5.45
CA LYS A 218 10.55 -4.55 -6.30
C LYS A 218 9.85 -4.60 -7.66
N ASP A 219 9.81 -5.77 -8.29
CA ASP A 219 9.16 -5.96 -9.60
C ASP A 219 7.64 -5.68 -9.53
N LYS A 220 7.04 -5.83 -8.34
CA LYS A 220 5.67 -5.44 -8.03
C LYS A 220 5.51 -3.96 -7.60
N GLY A 221 6.57 -3.16 -7.63
CA GLY A 221 6.53 -1.72 -7.35
C GLY A 221 6.84 -1.32 -5.91
N VAL A 222 7.47 -2.16 -5.10
CA VAL A 222 8.06 -1.77 -3.81
C VAL A 222 9.44 -1.19 -4.06
N LEU A 223 9.75 -0.06 -3.41
CA LEU A 223 11.07 0.55 -3.50
C LEU A 223 12.02 -0.12 -2.54
N LEU A 224 13.25 -0.35 -2.98
CA LEU A 224 14.31 -0.87 -2.12
C LEU A 224 15.31 0.22 -1.81
N GLY A 225 15.79 0.27 -0.56
CA GLY A 225 16.88 1.11 -0.11
C GLY A 225 17.85 0.33 0.78
N LEU A 226 19.11 0.71 0.73
CA LEU A 226 20.15 0.24 1.65
C LEU A 226 20.26 1.21 2.84
N ALA A 227 20.39 0.69 4.05
CA ALA A 227 20.69 1.43 5.25
C ALA A 227 21.77 0.68 6.05
N SER A 228 23.04 0.90 5.73
CA SER A 228 24.15 0.10 6.26
C SER A 228 25.29 0.96 6.79
N LYS A 229 25.96 0.46 7.82
CA LYS A 229 27.18 1.04 8.39
C LYS A 229 28.41 0.38 7.78
N ASN A 230 28.68 0.74 6.54
CA ASN A 230 29.79 0.24 5.73
C ASN A 230 30.50 1.41 5.02
N ASP A 231 31.62 1.13 4.37
CA ASP A 231 32.21 2.03 3.39
C ASP A 231 31.39 1.99 2.09
N TYR A 232 31.15 3.18 1.52
CA TYR A 232 30.29 3.29 0.34
C TYR A 232 30.90 2.62 -0.90
N GLU A 233 32.22 2.79 -1.10
CA GLU A 233 32.90 2.23 -2.26
C GLU A 233 33.04 0.71 -2.15
N ASP A 234 33.31 0.19 -0.94
CA ASP A 234 33.37 -1.25 -0.70
C ASP A 234 32.01 -1.91 -0.96
N ALA A 235 30.93 -1.29 -0.47
CA ALA A 235 29.58 -1.76 -0.71
C ALA A 235 29.20 -1.73 -2.21
N ARG A 236 29.58 -0.68 -2.91
CA ARG A 236 29.38 -0.57 -4.35
C ARG A 236 30.15 -1.65 -5.10
N GLN A 237 31.43 -1.82 -4.78
CA GLN A 237 32.29 -2.82 -5.39
C GLN A 237 31.76 -4.24 -5.16
N LEU A 238 31.22 -4.54 -3.98
CA LEU A 238 30.57 -5.83 -3.69
C LEU A 238 29.54 -6.19 -4.76
N PHE A 239 28.59 -5.30 -5.05
CA PHE A 239 27.56 -5.56 -6.05
C PHE A 239 28.08 -5.55 -7.50
N GLU A 240 29.21 -4.91 -7.79
CA GLU A 240 29.84 -4.92 -9.12
C GLU A 240 30.56 -6.25 -9.40
N VAL A 241 31.23 -6.82 -8.39
CA VAL A 241 32.02 -8.06 -8.57
C VAL A 241 31.20 -9.34 -8.36
N ARG A 242 30.16 -9.32 -7.52
CA ARG A 242 29.36 -10.52 -7.17
C ARG A 242 28.20 -10.73 -8.14
N GLN A 243 28.40 -11.68 -9.06
CA GLN A 243 27.39 -12.06 -10.04
C GLN A 243 26.36 -13.08 -9.53
N ASP A 244 26.59 -13.65 -8.36
CA ASP A 244 25.74 -14.63 -7.71
C ASP A 244 24.65 -14.00 -6.81
N PHE A 245 24.66 -12.68 -6.63
CA PHE A 245 23.58 -11.97 -5.95
C PHE A 245 22.34 -11.87 -6.85
N ALA A 246 21.15 -12.05 -6.27
CA ALA A 246 19.88 -11.86 -6.98
C ALA A 246 19.52 -10.37 -7.15
N LEU A 247 20.02 -9.50 -6.27
CA LEU A 247 19.89 -8.06 -6.32
C LEU A 247 21.18 -7.43 -6.85
N HIS A 248 21.02 -6.38 -7.64
CA HIS A 248 22.11 -5.57 -8.18
C HIS A 248 22.07 -4.17 -7.58
N TRP A 249 23.17 -3.42 -7.70
CA TRP A 249 23.27 -2.05 -7.19
C TRP A 249 22.12 -1.15 -7.63
N ASP A 250 21.68 -1.27 -8.90
CA ASP A 250 20.61 -0.45 -9.48
C ASP A 250 19.19 -0.89 -9.07
N ASP A 251 19.06 -2.01 -8.35
CA ASP A 251 17.79 -2.38 -7.75
C ASP A 251 17.43 -1.50 -6.54
N PHE A 252 18.41 -0.81 -5.96
CA PHE A 252 18.20 0.07 -4.81
C PHE A 252 18.00 1.52 -5.24
N SER A 253 16.84 2.06 -4.96
CA SER A 253 16.46 3.45 -5.24
C SER A 253 17.05 4.45 -4.23
N ALA A 254 17.46 3.98 -3.06
CA ALA A 254 18.21 4.76 -2.06
C ALA A 254 19.40 3.93 -1.54
N ARG A 255 20.54 4.59 -1.31
CA ARG A 255 21.77 3.95 -0.87
C ARG A 255 22.38 4.76 0.26
N CYS A 256 21.81 4.54 1.47
CA CYS A 256 22.24 5.22 2.69
C CYS A 256 23.33 4.38 3.38
N ILE A 257 24.54 4.43 2.84
CA ILE A 257 25.70 3.70 3.36
C ILE A 257 26.57 4.74 4.05
N SER A 258 26.55 4.76 5.38
CA SER A 258 27.28 5.72 6.21
C SER A 258 27.20 5.33 7.68
N TRP A 259 28.04 5.93 8.52
CA TRP A 259 28.08 5.73 9.97
C TRP A 259 27.03 6.55 10.74
N LYS A 260 26.12 7.24 10.05
CA LYS A 260 24.99 7.95 10.68
C LYS A 260 23.97 6.98 11.30
N PRO A 261 23.15 7.45 12.26
CA PRO A 261 22.02 6.67 12.75
C PRO A 261 21.10 6.23 11.59
N LYS A 262 20.71 4.94 11.57
CA LYS A 262 19.84 4.40 10.50
C LYS A 262 18.47 5.07 10.49
N SER A 263 17.98 5.55 11.64
CA SER A 263 16.74 6.34 11.72
C SER A 263 16.78 7.64 10.90
N GLU A 264 17.92 8.34 10.86
CA GLU A 264 18.09 9.53 10.02
C GLU A 264 18.06 9.16 8.54
N SER A 265 18.75 8.10 8.15
CA SER A 265 18.75 7.56 6.78
C SER A 265 17.35 7.18 6.31
N ILE A 266 16.57 6.53 7.15
CA ILE A 266 15.16 6.17 6.86
C ILE A 266 14.31 7.42 6.68
N GLN A 267 14.46 8.42 7.55
CA GLN A 267 13.71 9.66 7.47
C GLN A 267 14.08 10.48 6.22
N GLU A 268 15.36 10.55 5.87
CA GLU A 268 15.85 11.19 4.64
C GLU A 268 15.29 10.49 3.40
N THR A 269 15.31 9.14 3.38
CA THR A 269 14.76 8.33 2.30
C THR A 269 13.24 8.50 2.16
N ALA A 270 12.49 8.56 3.28
CA ALA A 270 11.05 8.82 3.24
C ALA A 270 10.73 10.17 2.57
N LYS A 271 11.51 11.21 2.89
CA LYS A 271 11.39 12.53 2.25
C LYS A 271 11.74 12.47 0.76
N GLN A 272 12.84 11.80 0.40
CA GLN A 272 13.29 11.63 -0.98
C GLN A 272 12.26 10.88 -1.84
N PHE A 273 11.62 9.85 -1.30
CA PHE A 273 10.59 9.07 -1.97
C PHE A 273 9.20 9.70 -1.91
N HIS A 274 9.05 10.81 -1.19
CA HIS A 274 7.76 11.46 -0.92
C HIS A 274 6.71 10.47 -0.36
N ILE A 275 7.13 9.60 0.55
CA ILE A 275 6.26 8.64 1.24
C ILE A 275 6.24 8.91 2.75
N ASP A 276 5.18 8.44 3.40
CA ASP A 276 5.09 8.49 4.86
C ASP A 276 5.97 7.39 5.47
N PRO A 277 6.73 7.64 6.54
CA PRO A 277 7.48 6.60 7.22
C PRO A 277 6.65 5.39 7.67
N SER A 278 5.33 5.55 7.91
CA SER A 278 4.43 4.43 8.20
C SER A 278 4.18 3.49 7.01
N ASP A 279 4.61 3.86 5.82
CA ASP A 279 4.58 3.02 4.62
C ASP A 279 5.94 2.33 4.34
N MET A 280 6.86 2.39 5.30
CA MET A 280 8.21 1.83 5.19
C MET A 280 8.41 0.65 6.14
N LEU A 281 9.19 -0.33 5.69
CA LEU A 281 9.71 -1.44 6.49
C LEU A 281 11.23 -1.33 6.57
N PHE A 282 11.77 -1.42 7.79
CA PHE A 282 13.20 -1.51 8.04
C PHE A 282 13.57 -2.92 8.51
N ILE A 283 14.62 -3.51 7.92
CA ILE A 283 15.07 -4.88 8.18
C ILE A 283 16.55 -4.85 8.53
N ASP A 284 16.90 -5.43 9.69
CA ASP A 284 18.25 -5.39 10.24
C ASP A 284 18.45 -6.61 11.15
N ASP A 285 19.68 -7.17 11.22
CA ASP A 285 20.01 -8.25 12.15
C ASP A 285 20.29 -7.74 13.58
N ASN A 286 20.69 -6.47 13.70
CA ASN A 286 21.05 -5.88 14.97
C ASN A 286 19.82 -5.36 15.72
N VAL A 287 19.46 -6.06 16.80
CA VAL A 287 18.34 -5.69 17.69
C VAL A 287 18.49 -4.27 18.25
N GLY A 288 19.72 -3.77 18.44
CA GLY A 288 19.99 -2.40 18.90
C GLY A 288 19.61 -1.36 17.85
N GLU A 289 19.90 -1.59 16.57
CA GLU A 289 19.50 -0.70 15.47
C GLU A 289 17.96 -0.71 15.30
N ILE A 290 17.34 -1.89 15.38
CA ILE A 290 15.88 -2.02 15.36
C ILE A 290 15.25 -1.21 16.51
N GLY A 291 15.72 -1.39 17.75
CA GLY A 291 15.21 -0.65 18.91
C GLY A 291 15.39 0.86 18.79
N HIS A 292 16.53 1.30 18.26
CA HIS A 292 16.80 2.72 18.02
C HIS A 292 15.86 3.32 16.96
N VAL A 293 15.57 2.58 15.89
CA VAL A 293 14.60 3.02 14.88
C VAL A 293 13.18 3.03 15.44
N GLU A 294 12.76 2.03 16.23
CA GLU A 294 11.45 1.98 16.87
C GLU A 294 11.24 3.16 17.84
N GLU A 295 12.29 3.57 18.56
CA GLU A 295 12.24 4.73 19.47
C GLU A 295 12.17 6.06 18.70
N ALA A 296 13.02 6.24 17.70
CA ALA A 296 13.13 7.49 16.94
C ALA A 296 11.98 7.68 15.93
N LEU A 297 11.48 6.59 15.33
CA LEU A 297 10.47 6.57 14.28
C LEU A 297 9.41 5.47 14.57
N PRO A 298 8.58 5.63 15.60
CA PRO A 298 7.64 4.58 16.04
C PRO A 298 6.58 4.19 15.01
N GLN A 299 6.44 4.96 13.93
CA GLN A 299 5.55 4.68 12.81
C GLN A 299 6.18 3.77 11.74
N VAL A 300 7.50 3.60 11.72
CA VAL A 300 8.20 2.72 10.78
C VAL A 300 7.97 1.26 11.21
N HIS A 301 7.68 0.42 10.25
CA HIS A 301 7.61 -1.02 10.47
C HIS A 301 9.03 -1.59 10.59
N THR A 302 9.22 -2.57 11.47
CA THR A 302 10.53 -3.19 11.70
C THR A 302 10.44 -4.71 11.60
N LEU A 303 11.53 -5.36 11.20
CA LEU A 303 11.68 -6.81 11.18
C LEU A 303 13.13 -7.18 11.48
N ILE A 304 13.33 -8.11 12.44
CA ILE A 304 14.67 -8.62 12.78
C ILE A 304 15.07 -9.69 11.75
N ALA A 305 16.25 -9.48 11.15
CA ALA A 305 16.88 -10.46 10.28
C ALA A 305 17.59 -11.52 11.13
N ASP A 306 16.96 -12.67 11.28
CA ASP A 306 17.52 -13.84 11.95
C ASP A 306 17.41 -15.08 11.03
N LYS A 307 17.73 -16.25 11.55
CA LYS A 307 17.66 -17.53 10.81
C LYS A 307 16.30 -17.81 10.15
N ASP A 308 15.22 -17.23 10.67
CA ASP A 308 13.85 -17.41 10.18
C ASP A 308 13.40 -16.24 9.27
N LEU A 309 14.31 -15.33 8.90
CA LEU A 309 14.01 -14.10 8.12
C LEU A 309 13.14 -14.37 6.90
N THR A 310 13.50 -15.34 6.09
CA THR A 310 12.77 -15.68 4.85
C THR A 310 11.31 -16.07 5.12
N TYR A 311 11.08 -16.87 6.17
CA TYR A 311 9.74 -17.27 6.59
C TYR A 311 8.94 -16.08 7.14
N LYS A 312 9.54 -15.31 8.06
CA LYS A 312 8.94 -14.13 8.65
C LYS A 312 8.58 -13.09 7.60
N PHE A 313 9.49 -12.84 6.65
CA PHE A 313 9.29 -11.87 5.59
C PHE A 313 8.13 -12.27 4.65
N ASN A 314 8.00 -13.56 4.32
CA ASN A 314 6.87 -14.05 3.52
C ASN A 314 5.51 -13.85 4.19
N LEU A 315 5.46 -13.86 5.52
CA LEU A 315 4.24 -13.63 6.32
C LEU A 315 4.05 -12.17 6.73
N TYR A 316 5.08 -11.31 6.55
CA TYR A 316 5.03 -9.96 7.07
C TYR A 316 3.81 -9.18 6.53
N PRO A 317 3.02 -8.53 7.41
CA PRO A 317 1.81 -7.86 6.99
C PRO A 317 2.08 -6.72 6.00
N LEU A 318 1.12 -6.50 5.11
CA LEU A 318 1.12 -5.39 4.16
C LEU A 318 2.17 -5.46 3.04
N LEU A 319 2.94 -6.55 2.91
CA LEU A 319 3.82 -6.77 1.76
C LEU A 319 3.07 -7.31 0.54
N GLU A 320 1.99 -8.06 0.75
CA GLU A 320 1.22 -8.68 -0.32
C GLU A 320 0.35 -7.66 -1.06
N ARG A 321 0.33 -7.76 -2.38
CA ARG A 321 -0.45 -6.93 -3.29
C ARG A 321 -1.22 -7.82 -4.25
N TYR A 322 -2.52 -7.92 -4.06
CA TYR A 322 -3.39 -8.77 -4.91
C TYR A 322 -3.87 -8.06 -6.17
N VAL A 323 -3.96 -6.74 -6.12
CA VAL A 323 -4.31 -5.93 -7.29
C VAL A 323 -3.12 -5.04 -7.62
N GLN A 324 -2.36 -5.43 -8.64
CA GLN A 324 -1.42 -4.51 -9.28
C GLN A 324 -2.24 -3.50 -10.09
N THR A 325 -2.30 -2.28 -9.60
CA THR A 325 -2.77 -1.18 -10.44
C THR A 325 -1.64 -0.76 -11.38
N GLN A 326 -1.98 -0.32 -12.60
CA GLN A 326 -1.00 0.32 -13.50
C GLN A 326 -0.14 1.37 -12.78
N GLU A 327 -0.66 1.92 -11.70
CA GLU A 327 -0.02 2.92 -10.87
C GLU A 327 1.07 2.42 -9.93
N ASP A 328 1.03 1.16 -9.53
CA ASP A 328 2.10 0.58 -8.73
C ASP A 328 3.36 0.40 -9.60
N ALA A 329 3.19 0.07 -10.87
CA ALA A 329 4.28 0.07 -11.85
C ALA A 329 4.79 1.50 -12.14
N LEU A 330 3.88 2.46 -12.30
CA LEU A 330 4.24 3.88 -12.51
C LEU A 330 4.97 4.50 -11.30
N ARG A 331 4.74 4.00 -10.08
CA ARG A 331 5.39 4.54 -8.88
C ARG A 331 6.90 4.35 -8.91
N VAL A 332 7.39 3.17 -9.27
CA VAL A 332 8.85 2.91 -9.34
C VAL A 332 9.49 3.79 -10.39
N THR A 333 8.87 3.86 -11.58
CA THR A 333 9.32 4.73 -12.67
C THR A 333 9.32 6.20 -12.25
N ASP A 334 8.26 6.66 -11.58
CA ASP A 334 8.16 8.04 -11.11
C ASP A 334 9.22 8.40 -10.07
N ILE A 335 9.57 7.49 -9.18
CA ILE A 335 10.58 7.78 -8.15
C ILE A 335 11.99 7.78 -8.74
N GLN A 336 12.32 6.84 -9.62
CA GLN A 336 13.58 6.90 -10.37
C GLN A 336 13.66 8.20 -11.16
N SER A 337 12.59 8.58 -11.85
CA SER A 337 12.48 9.84 -12.57
C SER A 337 12.54 11.07 -11.65
N ASN A 338 12.05 10.98 -10.40
CA ASN A 338 12.16 12.07 -9.43
C ASN A 338 13.61 12.29 -8.96
N LEU A 339 14.40 11.22 -8.81
CA LEU A 339 15.84 11.35 -8.53
C LEU A 339 16.56 12.11 -9.65
N GLU A 340 16.21 11.78 -10.91
CA GLU A 340 16.75 12.49 -12.07
C GLU A 340 16.28 13.94 -12.11
N ARG A 341 14.98 14.21 -11.84
CA ARG A 341 14.44 15.58 -11.73
C ARG A 341 15.12 16.39 -10.65
N GLU A 342 15.37 15.83 -9.46
CA GLU A 342 16.09 16.50 -8.38
C GLU A 342 17.53 16.85 -8.79
N SER A 343 18.21 15.96 -9.51
CA SER A 343 19.53 16.22 -10.07
C SER A 343 19.50 17.36 -11.09
N LEU A 344 18.54 17.34 -12.00
CA LEU A 344 18.33 18.41 -12.99
C LEU A 344 18.00 19.75 -12.32
N LYS A 345 17.15 19.73 -11.30
CA LYS A 345 16.76 20.92 -10.53
C LYS A 345 17.94 21.59 -9.82
N LYS A 346 18.89 20.79 -9.31
CA LYS A 346 20.12 21.31 -8.67
C LYS A 346 21.12 21.89 -9.68
N SER A 347 21.09 21.43 -10.92
CA SER A 347 22.07 21.81 -11.96
C SER A 347 21.59 22.88 -12.94
N LEU A 348 20.27 23.12 -13.01
CA LEU A 348 19.66 24.01 -14.01
C LEU A 348 18.94 25.19 -13.36
N SER A 349 18.71 26.26 -14.14
CA SER A 349 17.75 27.29 -13.78
C SER A 349 16.32 26.71 -13.78
N SER A 350 15.38 27.36 -13.06
CA SER A 350 13.98 26.93 -13.05
C SER A 350 13.40 26.89 -14.48
N GLU A 351 13.75 27.86 -15.34
CA GLU A 351 13.31 27.92 -16.73
C GLU A 351 13.85 26.75 -17.56
N ASP A 352 15.15 26.47 -17.49
CA ASP A 352 15.78 25.37 -18.22
C ASP A 352 15.27 24.01 -17.74
N TYR A 353 14.98 23.87 -16.43
CA TYR A 353 14.38 22.69 -15.86
C TYR A 353 13.02 22.37 -16.50
N PHE A 354 12.09 23.34 -16.54
CA PHE A 354 10.78 23.13 -17.17
C PHE A 354 10.89 22.86 -18.68
N LYS A 355 11.78 23.59 -19.37
CA LYS A 355 12.04 23.41 -20.79
C LYS A 355 12.59 22.03 -21.12
N GLN A 356 13.50 21.52 -20.30
CA GLN A 356 14.09 20.19 -20.48
C GLN A 356 13.08 19.08 -20.23
N LEU A 357 12.24 19.21 -19.21
CA LEU A 357 11.22 18.19 -18.86
C LEU A 357 10.04 18.19 -19.84
N GLY A 358 9.65 19.33 -20.41
CA GLY A 358 8.52 19.41 -21.35
C GLY A 358 7.23 18.86 -20.74
N MET A 359 6.86 19.39 -19.58
CA MET A 359 5.69 18.92 -18.82
C MET A 359 4.37 19.21 -19.57
N GLU A 360 3.43 18.28 -19.45
CA GLU A 360 2.08 18.39 -20.00
C GLU A 360 1.06 18.09 -18.89
N LEU A 361 0.15 19.03 -18.63
CA LEU A 361 -0.99 18.89 -17.73
C LEU A 361 -2.27 18.76 -18.54
N THR A 362 -2.99 17.65 -18.37
CA THR A 362 -4.27 17.39 -19.04
C THR A 362 -5.41 17.44 -18.02
N TYR A 363 -6.37 18.34 -18.27
CA TYR A 363 -7.55 18.56 -17.43
C TYR A 363 -8.77 17.91 -18.07
N ALA A 364 -9.48 17.06 -17.34
CA ALA A 364 -10.71 16.41 -17.78
C ALA A 364 -11.81 16.59 -16.73
N LEU A 365 -12.91 17.24 -17.14
CA LEU A 365 -14.06 17.51 -16.29
C LEU A 365 -15.12 16.44 -16.51
N ASP A 366 -15.57 15.80 -15.41
CA ASP A 366 -16.63 14.81 -15.38
C ASP A 366 -16.44 13.65 -16.37
N ASP A 367 -15.18 13.28 -16.66
CA ASP A 367 -14.88 12.16 -17.54
C ASP A 367 -15.14 10.82 -16.85
N PRO A 368 -16.11 10.02 -17.35
CA PRO A 368 -16.45 8.73 -16.73
C PRO A 368 -15.29 7.74 -16.67
N ARG A 369 -14.34 7.85 -17.62
CA ARG A 369 -13.15 6.98 -17.69
C ARG A 369 -12.20 7.19 -16.50
N ASN A 370 -12.22 8.40 -15.93
CA ASN A 370 -11.37 8.81 -14.82
C ASN A 370 -12.02 8.62 -13.45
N PHE A 371 -13.33 8.31 -13.41
CA PHE A 371 -14.13 8.35 -12.18
C PHE A 371 -13.64 7.40 -11.09
N GLU A 372 -13.43 6.13 -11.43
CA GLU A 372 -12.93 5.14 -10.46
C GLU A 372 -11.60 5.57 -9.86
N ARG A 373 -10.73 6.08 -10.72
CA ARG A 373 -9.41 6.56 -10.30
C ARG A 373 -9.49 7.81 -9.45
N ALA A 374 -10.38 8.73 -9.77
CA ALA A 374 -10.61 9.93 -8.97
C ALA A 374 -11.04 9.56 -7.53
N ILE A 375 -12.00 8.65 -7.37
CA ILE A 375 -12.45 8.14 -6.08
C ILE A 375 -11.29 7.48 -5.30
N GLN A 376 -10.48 6.66 -5.95
CA GLN A 376 -9.31 6.06 -5.32
C GLN A 376 -8.32 7.11 -4.80
N LEU A 377 -8.07 8.16 -5.58
CA LEU A 377 -7.13 9.22 -5.21
C LEU A 377 -7.66 10.04 -4.03
N LEU A 378 -8.94 10.42 -4.05
CA LEU A 378 -9.64 11.10 -2.95
C LEU A 378 -9.54 10.31 -1.63
N ASN A 379 -9.61 8.98 -1.71
CA ASN A 379 -9.59 8.13 -0.52
C ASN A 379 -8.19 7.75 -0.02
N LYS A 380 -7.16 7.78 -0.89
CA LYS A 380 -5.79 7.35 -0.53
C LYS A 380 -4.85 8.52 -0.19
N THR A 381 -5.15 9.73 -0.63
CA THR A 381 -4.26 10.89 -0.43
C THR A 381 -4.38 11.44 0.98
N ASN A 382 -3.23 11.76 1.62
CA ASN A 382 -3.18 12.29 2.98
C ASN A 382 -2.25 13.51 3.15
N GLN A 383 -1.29 13.72 2.23
CA GLN A 383 -0.29 14.80 2.36
C GLN A 383 -0.76 16.11 1.73
N PHE A 384 -1.34 16.05 0.53
CA PHE A 384 -1.95 17.22 -0.09
C PHE A 384 -3.44 16.98 -0.26
N ILE A 385 -4.18 17.32 0.76
CA ILE A 385 -5.64 17.18 0.83
C ILE A 385 -6.20 18.36 1.61
N PHE A 386 -7.34 18.90 1.17
CA PHE A 386 -7.90 20.12 1.78
C PHE A 386 -8.84 19.81 2.95
N ALA A 387 -9.89 19.04 2.73
CA ALA A 387 -10.98 18.88 3.69
C ALA A 387 -11.07 17.49 4.35
N PHE A 388 -10.25 16.54 3.93
CA PHE A 388 -10.31 15.12 4.36
C PHE A 388 -11.66 14.45 4.09
N GLN A 389 -12.41 14.92 3.10
CA GLN A 389 -13.61 14.24 2.68
C GLN A 389 -13.27 12.95 1.94
N ARG A 390 -13.94 11.86 2.34
CA ARG A 390 -13.83 10.56 1.69
C ARG A 390 -15.09 10.31 0.89
N TYR A 391 -14.94 9.79 -0.31
CA TYR A 391 -16.04 9.65 -1.25
C TYR A 391 -16.25 8.19 -1.62
N GLN A 392 -17.51 7.76 -1.59
CA GLN A 392 -17.95 6.60 -2.36
C GLN A 392 -18.62 7.12 -3.65
N PRO A 393 -18.74 6.29 -4.70
CA PRO A 393 -19.40 6.72 -5.93
C PRO A 393 -20.81 7.32 -5.72
N GLU A 394 -21.52 6.85 -4.70
CA GLU A 394 -22.88 7.26 -4.34
C GLU A 394 -22.94 8.58 -3.57
N ASP A 395 -21.83 9.03 -2.98
CA ASP A 395 -21.78 10.23 -2.13
C ASP A 395 -21.76 11.54 -2.91
N LEU A 396 -21.50 11.47 -4.22
CA LEU A 396 -21.42 12.65 -5.07
C LEU A 396 -22.80 13.18 -5.38
N ALA A 397 -23.08 14.40 -4.88
CA ALA A 397 -24.33 15.08 -5.23
C ALA A 397 -24.40 15.40 -6.73
N PRO A 398 -25.58 15.38 -7.34
CA PRO A 398 -25.74 15.69 -8.77
C PRO A 398 -25.25 17.09 -9.20
N THR A 399 -25.05 17.98 -8.23
CA THR A 399 -24.54 19.35 -8.43
C THR A 399 -23.02 19.44 -8.27
N GLN A 400 -22.35 18.35 -7.91
CA GLN A 400 -20.89 18.29 -7.75
C GLN A 400 -20.24 17.80 -9.03
N HIS A 401 -19.12 18.42 -9.37
CA HIS A 401 -18.32 18.14 -10.53
C HIS A 401 -16.93 17.67 -10.12
N ILE A 402 -16.36 16.74 -10.87
CA ILE A 402 -15.03 16.20 -10.66
C ILE A 402 -14.11 16.65 -11.79
N LEU A 403 -13.11 17.44 -11.45
CA LEU A 403 -12.01 17.75 -12.36
C LEU A 403 -10.81 16.90 -12.03
N THR A 404 -10.35 16.10 -12.98
CA THR A 404 -9.11 15.33 -12.88
C THR A 404 -8.00 16.01 -13.65
N VAL A 405 -6.76 15.94 -13.11
CA VAL A 405 -5.56 16.46 -13.77
C VAL A 405 -4.53 15.35 -13.90
N SER A 406 -4.09 15.07 -15.13
CA SER A 406 -3.01 14.14 -15.43
C SER A 406 -1.73 14.89 -15.75
N LEU A 407 -0.59 14.30 -15.40
CA LEU A 407 0.75 14.85 -15.62
C LEU A 407 1.61 13.86 -16.39
N LYS A 408 2.23 14.36 -17.45
CA LYS A 408 3.24 13.65 -18.21
C LYS A 408 4.44 14.56 -18.45
N ASP A 409 5.64 14.01 -18.43
CA ASP A 409 6.85 14.67 -18.89
C ASP A 409 7.75 13.70 -19.67
N LYS A 410 8.95 14.12 -20.09
CA LYS A 410 9.86 13.27 -20.86
C LYS A 410 10.40 12.08 -20.09
N LEU A 411 10.42 12.14 -18.75
CA LEU A 411 10.98 11.09 -17.89
C LEU A 411 9.92 10.06 -17.49
N SER A 412 8.66 10.49 -17.32
CA SER A 412 7.58 9.57 -16.95
C SER A 412 6.19 10.08 -17.32
N ASP A 413 5.24 9.14 -17.41
CA ASP A 413 3.80 9.40 -17.40
C ASP A 413 3.27 9.11 -16.00
N SER A 414 2.95 10.14 -15.22
CA SER A 414 2.47 10.00 -13.85
C SER A 414 0.96 9.71 -13.75
N GLY A 415 0.24 9.71 -14.89
CA GLY A 415 -1.20 9.52 -14.94
C GLY A 415 -1.97 10.61 -14.20
N ILE A 416 -3.13 10.28 -13.62
CA ILE A 416 -3.94 11.23 -12.85
C ILE A 416 -3.25 11.50 -11.51
N ILE A 417 -2.86 12.78 -11.32
CA ILE A 417 -2.12 13.24 -10.15
C ILE A 417 -2.94 14.14 -9.24
N SER A 418 -4.04 14.71 -9.71
CA SER A 418 -4.89 15.59 -8.89
C SER A 418 -6.37 15.38 -9.21
N VAL A 419 -7.19 15.57 -8.19
CA VAL A 419 -8.66 15.58 -8.27
C VAL A 419 -9.18 16.76 -7.49
N ILE A 420 -10.08 17.52 -8.10
CA ILE A 420 -10.81 18.62 -7.49
C ILE A 420 -12.30 18.32 -7.55
N VAL A 421 -12.98 18.34 -6.40
CA VAL A 421 -14.45 18.25 -6.31
C VAL A 421 -15.01 19.63 -6.06
N ALA A 422 -15.87 20.10 -6.94
CA ALA A 422 -16.40 21.46 -6.92
C ALA A 422 -17.88 21.52 -7.28
N SER A 423 -18.53 22.62 -6.87
CA SER A 423 -19.90 22.97 -7.27
C SER A 423 -20.06 24.47 -7.42
N LYS A 424 -21.16 24.91 -8.01
CA LYS A 424 -21.59 26.31 -8.01
C LYS A 424 -22.42 26.56 -6.73
N GLU A 425 -22.04 27.58 -5.95
CA GLU A 425 -22.77 28.02 -4.75
C GLU A 425 -23.11 29.51 -4.86
N GLY A 426 -24.35 29.81 -5.27
CA GLY A 426 -24.72 31.17 -5.71
C GLY A 426 -23.93 31.53 -6.96
N ASP A 427 -23.18 32.64 -6.93
CA ASP A 427 -22.28 33.04 -8.00
C ASP A 427 -20.82 32.62 -7.78
N ALA A 428 -20.49 32.04 -6.61
CA ALA A 428 -19.14 31.63 -6.26
C ALA A 428 -18.83 30.18 -6.69
N LEU A 429 -17.55 29.90 -6.97
CA LEU A 429 -17.03 28.55 -7.11
C LEU A 429 -16.76 27.96 -5.72
N LYS A 430 -17.45 26.87 -5.40
CA LYS A 430 -17.24 26.11 -4.15
C LYS A 430 -16.35 24.91 -4.40
N ILE A 431 -15.24 24.84 -3.67
CA ILE A 431 -14.32 23.69 -3.66
C ILE A 431 -14.60 22.85 -2.40
N HIS A 432 -15.03 21.63 -2.59
CA HIS A 432 -15.33 20.68 -1.51
C HIS A 432 -14.09 19.89 -1.10
N GLU A 433 -13.27 19.49 -2.09
CA GLU A 433 -12.04 18.78 -1.83
C GLU A 433 -11.01 19.03 -2.94
N VAL A 434 -9.74 19.05 -2.56
CA VAL A 434 -8.59 19.03 -3.47
C VAL A 434 -7.61 17.99 -2.98
N VAL A 435 -7.20 17.10 -3.86
CA VAL A 435 -6.10 16.18 -3.60
C VAL A 435 -5.04 16.28 -4.69
N ILE A 436 -3.76 16.24 -4.28
CA ILE A 436 -2.61 16.09 -5.17
C ILE A 436 -1.79 14.88 -4.72
N SER A 437 -1.53 13.96 -5.63
CA SER A 437 -0.71 12.78 -5.38
C SER A 437 0.72 13.15 -4.98
N CYS A 438 1.30 12.41 -4.05
CA CYS A 438 2.71 12.58 -3.67
C CYS A 438 3.68 12.48 -4.87
N ARG A 439 3.29 11.82 -5.96
CA ARG A 439 4.08 11.74 -7.20
C ARG A 439 4.29 13.08 -7.89
N ALA A 440 3.38 14.03 -7.68
CA ALA A 440 3.46 15.37 -8.30
C ALA A 440 4.05 16.42 -7.36
N LEU A 441 4.08 16.16 -6.05
CA LEU A 441 4.60 17.11 -5.06
C LEU A 441 6.09 17.37 -5.28
N GLY A 442 6.48 18.64 -5.13
CA GLY A 442 7.88 19.06 -5.29
C GLY A 442 8.32 19.31 -6.75
N ARG A 443 7.41 19.16 -7.73
CA ARG A 443 7.69 19.49 -9.14
C ARG A 443 7.45 20.97 -9.48
N GLU A 444 7.11 21.80 -8.50
CA GLU A 444 6.83 23.24 -8.64
C GLU A 444 5.69 23.57 -9.61
N ILE A 445 4.71 22.66 -9.73
CA ILE A 445 3.55 22.81 -10.61
C ILE A 445 2.24 23.09 -9.86
N GLU A 446 2.25 23.01 -8.52
CA GLU A 446 1.05 23.06 -7.68
C GLU A 446 0.27 24.36 -7.90
N ASP A 447 0.97 25.51 -8.01
CA ASP A 447 0.35 26.82 -8.24
C ASP A 447 -0.31 26.86 -9.61
N LEU A 448 0.41 26.48 -10.67
CA LEU A 448 -0.09 26.45 -12.04
C LEU A 448 -1.24 25.46 -12.19
N LEU A 449 -1.11 24.27 -11.59
CA LEU A 449 -2.10 23.19 -11.64
C LEU A 449 -3.44 23.65 -11.05
N LEU A 450 -3.42 24.20 -9.84
CA LEU A 450 -4.64 24.56 -9.12
C LEU A 450 -5.26 25.85 -9.67
N ASP A 451 -4.47 26.86 -10.00
CA ASP A 451 -5.00 28.09 -10.60
C ASP A 451 -5.72 27.81 -11.92
N GLN A 452 -5.09 27.04 -12.81
CA GLN A 452 -5.71 26.62 -14.07
C GLN A 452 -6.97 25.77 -13.84
N ALA A 453 -6.96 24.88 -12.84
CA ALA A 453 -8.12 24.06 -12.49
C ALA A 453 -9.31 24.93 -12.03
N PHE A 454 -9.07 25.92 -11.16
CA PHE A 454 -10.10 26.83 -10.68
C PHE A 454 -10.65 27.70 -11.81
N GLN A 455 -9.81 28.17 -12.73
CA GLN A 455 -10.24 28.92 -13.91
C GLN A 455 -11.13 28.08 -14.84
N ILE A 456 -10.74 26.82 -15.10
CA ILE A 456 -11.54 25.88 -15.92
C ILE A 456 -12.90 25.65 -15.27
N LEU A 457 -12.92 25.35 -13.97
CA LEU A 457 -14.16 25.10 -13.22
C LEU A 457 -15.05 26.35 -13.20
N SER A 458 -14.51 27.52 -12.86
CA SER A 458 -15.26 28.78 -12.85
C SER A 458 -15.90 29.07 -14.21
N LYS A 459 -15.13 28.94 -15.29
CA LYS A 459 -15.62 29.16 -16.67
C LYS A 459 -16.72 28.16 -17.05
N LYS A 460 -16.52 26.87 -16.74
CA LYS A 460 -17.47 25.80 -17.09
C LYS A 460 -18.77 25.87 -16.31
N LEU A 461 -18.69 26.23 -15.02
CA LEU A 461 -19.86 26.34 -14.14
C LEU A 461 -20.51 27.74 -14.18
N GLY A 462 -19.92 28.70 -14.88
CA GLY A 462 -20.44 30.06 -15.01
C GLY A 462 -20.49 30.75 -13.63
N THR A 463 -19.39 30.74 -12.88
CA THR A 463 -19.25 31.41 -11.59
C THR A 463 -18.49 32.73 -11.70
N SER A 464 -18.64 33.60 -10.71
CA SER A 464 -17.74 34.74 -10.50
C SER A 464 -16.32 34.24 -10.13
N PRO A 465 -15.31 35.11 -10.07
CA PRO A 465 -13.99 34.73 -9.59
C PRO A 465 -13.94 34.43 -8.09
N ASP A 466 -15.06 34.58 -7.36
CA ASP A 466 -15.12 34.29 -5.93
C ASP A 466 -14.97 32.79 -5.67
N LEU A 467 -14.05 32.46 -4.76
CA LEU A 467 -13.67 31.10 -4.45
C LEU A 467 -13.97 30.80 -2.96
N ARG A 468 -14.71 29.74 -2.71
CA ARG A 468 -15.03 29.21 -1.39
C ARG A 468 -14.43 27.83 -1.25
N ILE A 469 -13.53 27.62 -0.30
CA ILE A 469 -12.76 26.40 -0.13
C ILE A 469 -13.06 25.79 1.24
N ASP A 470 -13.48 24.54 1.27
CA ASP A 470 -13.51 23.77 2.51
C ASP A 470 -12.10 23.36 2.89
N PHE A 471 -11.67 23.67 4.10
CA PHE A 471 -10.35 23.31 4.59
C PHE A 471 -10.40 22.79 6.03
N LYS A 472 -9.60 21.73 6.28
CA LYS A 472 -9.41 21.15 7.60
C LYS A 472 -7.95 20.82 7.81
N THR A 473 -7.40 21.26 8.96
CA THR A 473 -6.01 20.93 9.34
C THR A 473 -5.96 19.49 9.86
N GLY A 474 -4.98 18.73 9.41
CA GLY A 474 -4.69 17.38 9.88
C GLY A 474 -3.20 17.18 10.08
N PRO A 475 -2.80 16.07 10.71
CA PRO A 475 -1.40 15.84 11.08
C PRO A 475 -0.44 15.69 9.89
N ARG A 476 -0.97 15.43 8.69
CA ARG A 476 -0.18 15.12 7.50
C ARG A 476 -0.37 16.10 6.33
N ASN A 477 -1.33 17.02 6.36
CA ASN A 477 -1.60 17.92 5.23
C ASN A 477 -0.91 19.29 5.32
N LEU A 478 0.23 19.35 6.01
CA LEU A 478 1.04 20.56 6.08
C LEU A 478 1.39 21.17 4.71
N PRO A 479 1.72 20.39 3.67
CA PRO A 479 1.97 20.95 2.33
C PRO A 479 0.74 21.66 1.74
N ALA A 480 -0.46 21.10 1.90
CA ALA A 480 -1.70 21.72 1.43
C ALA A 480 -2.02 23.00 2.21
N LYS A 481 -1.81 22.97 3.53
CA LYS A 481 -1.98 24.15 4.40
C LYS A 481 -1.04 25.27 4.00
N ALA A 482 0.26 24.98 3.87
CA ALA A 482 1.27 25.96 3.47
C ALA A 482 0.97 26.56 2.09
N TRP A 483 0.51 25.72 1.15
CA TRP A 483 0.09 26.19 -0.16
C TRP A 483 -1.09 27.15 -0.06
N LEU A 484 -2.15 26.80 0.67
CA LEU A 484 -3.36 27.63 0.81
C LEU A 484 -3.07 28.94 1.54
N GLU A 485 -2.26 28.93 2.62
CA GLU A 485 -1.81 30.14 3.32
C GLU A 485 -1.10 31.12 2.38
N ARG A 486 -0.17 30.61 1.55
CA ARG A 486 0.52 31.40 0.53
C ARG A 486 -0.46 31.92 -0.53
N TYR A 487 -1.40 31.08 -0.99
CA TYR A 487 -2.38 31.44 -2.00
C TYR A 487 -3.30 32.58 -1.53
N ILE A 488 -3.78 32.56 -0.30
CA ILE A 488 -4.64 33.61 0.25
C ILE A 488 -3.88 34.81 0.83
N GLY A 489 -2.53 34.69 0.98
CA GLY A 489 -1.69 35.74 1.57
C GLY A 489 -1.89 35.93 3.07
N LYS A 490 -2.22 34.87 3.81
CA LYS A 490 -2.40 34.87 5.28
C LYS A 490 -1.41 33.89 5.91
N SER A 491 -0.89 34.26 7.09
CA SER A 491 0.08 33.44 7.84
C SER A 491 -0.56 32.29 8.64
N SER A 492 -1.87 32.27 8.79
CA SER A 492 -2.61 31.17 9.41
C SER A 492 -4.04 31.11 8.90
N ILE A 493 -4.50 29.89 8.61
CA ILE A 493 -5.89 29.57 8.28
C ILE A 493 -6.50 28.72 9.38
N GLN A 494 -7.81 28.97 9.65
CA GLN A 494 -8.59 28.16 10.57
C GLN A 494 -9.36 27.08 9.78
N ASP A 495 -9.69 25.99 10.45
CA ASP A 495 -10.55 24.97 9.90
C ASP A 495 -11.93 25.53 9.56
N GLY A 496 -12.48 25.10 8.43
CA GLY A 496 -13.78 25.54 7.94
C GLY A 496 -13.74 26.13 6.54
N LEU A 497 -14.62 27.09 6.29
CA LEU A 497 -14.77 27.72 4.99
C LEU A 497 -13.77 28.88 4.83
N VAL A 498 -12.90 28.76 3.84
CA VAL A 498 -11.96 29.82 3.41
C VAL A 498 -12.51 30.50 2.18
N THR A 499 -12.58 31.85 2.20
CA THR A 499 -13.02 32.66 1.06
C THR A 499 -11.87 33.47 0.50
N THR A 500 -11.75 33.48 -0.82
CA THR A 500 -10.74 34.24 -1.59
C THR A 500 -11.24 34.45 -3.02
N THR A 501 -10.38 34.91 -3.90
CA THR A 501 -10.68 35.02 -5.33
C THR A 501 -9.69 34.19 -6.14
N ILE A 502 -10.12 33.71 -7.30
CA ILE A 502 -9.26 33.02 -8.26
C ILE A 502 -8.19 34.00 -8.72
N LYS A 503 -6.93 33.60 -8.58
CA LYS A 503 -5.78 34.40 -9.00
C LYS A 503 -5.41 34.08 -10.45
N SER A 504 -4.89 35.06 -11.15
CA SER A 504 -4.23 34.83 -12.43
C SER A 504 -2.74 34.65 -12.21
N ILE A 505 -2.28 33.39 -12.23
CA ILE A 505 -0.85 33.10 -12.16
C ILE A 505 -0.27 33.18 -13.56
N PRO A 506 0.93 33.74 -13.74
CA PRO A 506 1.60 33.75 -15.04
C PRO A 506 1.71 32.34 -15.60
N GLN A 507 1.25 32.15 -16.83
CA GLN A 507 1.41 30.86 -17.51
C GLN A 507 2.90 30.55 -17.66
N ASN A 508 3.28 29.32 -17.35
CA ASN A 508 4.61 28.83 -17.64
C ASN A 508 4.65 28.37 -19.11
N PRO A 509 5.39 29.06 -20.01
CA PRO A 509 5.39 28.75 -21.44
C PRO A 509 5.97 27.37 -21.78
N PHE A 510 6.65 26.73 -20.81
CA PHE A 510 7.26 25.42 -20.97
C PHE A 510 6.39 24.27 -20.42
N VAL A 511 5.22 24.59 -19.85
CA VAL A 511 4.23 23.61 -19.42
C VAL A 511 3.02 23.68 -20.35
N LYS A 512 2.78 22.60 -21.06
CA LYS A 512 1.63 22.49 -21.96
C LYS A 512 0.37 22.17 -21.17
N LEU A 513 -0.68 22.98 -21.37
CA LEU A 513 -1.99 22.80 -20.73
C LEU A 513 -2.99 22.30 -21.77
N ILE A 514 -3.67 21.18 -21.48
CA ILE A 514 -4.68 20.57 -22.35
C ILE A 514 -5.98 20.44 -21.54
N THR A 515 -7.10 20.85 -22.12
CA THR A 515 -8.45 20.64 -21.56
C THR A 515 -9.24 19.74 -22.49
N VAL A 516 -9.78 18.64 -21.95
CA VAL A 516 -10.53 17.61 -22.69
C VAL A 516 -11.99 17.63 -22.26
#